data_8d2e437d4228af9cbc1275b83eed0234
#
_entry.id   8d2e437d4228af9cbc1275b83eed0234
#
_cell.length_a   1.000
_cell.length_b   1.000
_cell.length_c   1.000
_cell.angle_alpha   90.00
_cell.angle_beta   90.00
_cell.angle_gamma   90.00
#
_symmetry.space_group_name_H-M   'P 1'
#
loop_
_entity.id
_entity.type
_entity.pdbx_description
1 polymer ?
#
loop_
_entity_poly.entity_id
_entity_poly.type
_entity_poly.pdbx_seq_one_letter_code
_entity_poly.pdbx_strand_id
1 'polypeptide(L)'
;LVPWNFPLQLALQSIAPALAAGCTVIAKPASWTPLSLLAWAKAIDEAETGLPSGVLQVITGSGGLIGDALAGHPGVDGIVLTGGVPTGKAVMAKASERLTPVTLELGGKGAHLVFPDADLRTAAKAVCFGIFMNAGQMCWAGSRLIVHEDVHDDLVEAIVAEIGKWPVGPGLAEGVRM
;
A
#
# COMPACT_ATOMS: atom_id res chain seq x y z
N LEU A 1 -4.11 10.53 0.27
CA LEU A 1 -4.22 9.87 1.57
C LEU A 1 -3.42 8.57 1.55
N VAL A 2 -2.43 8.41 2.44
CA VAL A 2 -1.36 7.41 2.34
C VAL A 2 -1.52 6.34 3.43
N PRO A 3 -1.35 5.04 3.11
CA PRO A 3 -1.47 3.95 4.08
C PRO A 3 -0.19 3.79 4.91
N TRP A 4 -0.26 2.88 5.89
CA TRP A 4 0.80 2.65 6.87
C TRP A 4 1.84 1.59 6.46
N ASN A 5 1.45 0.65 5.61
CA ASN A 5 2.24 -0.57 5.32
C ASN A 5 3.43 -0.35 4.37
N PHE A 6 3.35 0.60 3.45
CA PHE A 6 4.43 1.09 2.59
C PHE A 6 4.39 2.61 2.51
N PRO A 7 4.65 3.32 3.63
CA PRO A 7 4.27 4.72 3.79
C PRO A 7 4.97 5.67 2.81
N LEU A 8 6.22 5.43 2.46
CA LEU A 8 6.92 6.27 1.50
C LEU A 8 6.67 5.84 0.06
N GLN A 9 6.76 4.54 -0.23
CA GLN A 9 6.61 4.02 -1.59
C GLN A 9 5.24 4.37 -2.17
N LEU A 10 4.14 4.10 -1.44
CA LEU A 10 2.79 4.36 -1.92
C LEU A 10 2.46 5.86 -1.97
N ALA A 11 3.08 6.66 -1.11
CA ALA A 11 3.00 8.10 -1.21
C ALA A 11 3.61 8.59 -2.53
N LEU A 12 4.84 8.16 -2.83
CA LEU A 12 5.56 8.61 -4.02
C LEU A 12 4.90 8.17 -5.33
N GLN A 13 4.26 7.01 -5.36
CA GLN A 13 3.48 6.56 -6.53
C GLN A 13 2.35 7.52 -6.92
N SER A 14 1.81 8.27 -5.96
CA SER A 14 0.77 9.27 -6.21
C SER A 14 1.32 10.70 -6.31
N ILE A 15 2.29 11.05 -5.48
CA ILE A 15 2.85 12.40 -5.40
C ILE A 15 3.65 12.73 -6.67
N ALA A 16 4.54 11.85 -7.09
CA ALA A 16 5.44 12.15 -8.20
C ALA A 16 4.72 12.41 -9.52
N PRO A 17 3.76 11.58 -9.98
CA PRO A 17 3.02 11.87 -11.21
C PRO A 17 2.12 13.12 -11.08
N ALA A 18 1.55 13.39 -9.90
CA ALA A 18 0.74 14.59 -9.70
C ALA A 18 1.59 15.87 -9.84
N LEU A 19 2.76 15.91 -9.21
CA LEU A 19 3.71 17.02 -9.35
C LEU A 19 4.19 17.18 -10.80
N ALA A 20 4.51 16.07 -11.47
CA ALA A 20 4.93 16.08 -12.87
C ALA A 20 3.84 16.61 -13.82
N ALA A 21 2.57 16.41 -13.46
CA ALA A 21 1.42 16.97 -14.19
C ALA A 21 1.12 18.44 -13.84
N GLY A 22 1.91 19.07 -12.95
CA GLY A 22 1.72 20.46 -12.53
C GLY A 22 0.69 20.65 -11.42
N CYS A 23 0.26 19.60 -10.75
CA CYS A 23 -0.66 19.70 -9.62
C CYS A 23 0.07 20.12 -8.34
N THR A 24 -0.63 20.84 -7.46
CA THR A 24 -0.24 20.97 -6.05
C THR A 24 -0.71 19.75 -5.27
N VAL A 25 0.04 19.34 -4.24
CA VAL A 25 -0.22 18.11 -3.50
C VAL A 25 -0.24 18.35 -2.00
N ILE A 26 -1.31 17.92 -1.36
CA ILE A 26 -1.39 17.77 0.09
C ILE A 26 -1.36 16.27 0.42
N ALA A 27 -0.28 15.80 1.02
CA ALA A 27 -0.12 14.42 1.41
C ALA A 27 -0.43 14.24 2.90
N LYS A 28 -1.33 13.30 3.22
CA LYS A 28 -1.64 12.92 4.60
C LYS A 28 -1.19 11.48 4.85
N PRO A 29 -0.09 11.24 5.56
CA PRO A 29 0.32 9.89 5.96
C PRO A 29 -0.65 9.28 6.98
N ALA A 30 -0.62 7.95 7.08
CA ALA A 30 -1.27 7.26 8.19
C ALA A 30 -0.71 7.75 9.53
N SER A 31 -1.57 7.85 10.54
CA SER A 31 -1.18 8.39 11.85
C SER A 31 -0.09 7.56 12.54
N TRP A 32 0.01 6.27 12.23
CA TRP A 32 0.98 5.35 12.82
C TRP A 32 2.37 5.41 12.16
N THR A 33 2.47 5.86 10.91
CA THR A 33 3.73 5.83 10.15
C THR A 33 4.01 7.14 9.39
N PRO A 34 3.97 8.29 10.05
CA PRO A 34 4.16 9.58 9.36
C PRO A 34 5.63 9.91 9.08
N LEU A 35 6.57 9.33 9.84
CA LEU A 35 7.95 9.81 9.92
C LEU A 35 8.72 9.71 8.61
N SER A 36 8.58 8.61 7.86
CA SER A 36 9.29 8.44 6.59
C SER A 36 8.87 9.49 5.55
N LEU A 37 7.56 9.81 5.47
CA LEU A 37 7.08 10.82 4.53
C LEU A 37 7.47 12.23 4.97
N LEU A 38 7.45 12.50 6.28
CA LEU A 38 7.93 13.79 6.82
C LEU A 38 9.43 14.00 6.58
N ALA A 39 10.24 12.96 6.81
CA ALA A 39 11.68 13.02 6.55
C ALA A 39 11.98 13.24 5.06
N TRP A 40 11.24 12.58 4.17
CA TRP A 40 11.38 12.79 2.74
C TRP A 40 10.95 14.20 2.33
N ALA A 41 9.82 14.71 2.82
CA ALA A 41 9.37 16.07 2.52
C ALA A 41 10.37 17.12 3.00
N LYS A 42 10.95 16.93 4.19
CA LYS A 42 12.02 17.78 4.68
C LYS A 42 13.25 17.76 3.76
N ALA A 43 13.68 16.57 3.31
CA ALA A 43 14.79 16.45 2.39
C ALA A 43 14.55 17.15 1.05
N ILE A 44 13.31 17.12 0.54
CA ILE A 44 12.92 17.85 -0.67
C ILE A 44 12.94 19.36 -0.45
N ASP A 45 12.52 19.83 0.70
CA ASP A 45 12.49 21.27 1.05
C ASP A 45 13.92 21.82 1.26
N GLU A 46 14.83 21.01 1.84
CA GLU A 46 16.23 21.36 2.03
C GLU A 46 17.10 21.24 0.76
N ALA A 47 16.65 20.46 -0.23
CA ALA A 47 17.35 20.29 -1.50
C ALA A 47 16.93 21.39 -2.49
N GLU A 48 17.88 21.93 -3.26
CA GLU A 48 17.61 22.89 -4.34
C GLU A 48 16.95 22.21 -5.55
N THR A 49 15.76 21.64 -5.34
CA THR A 49 15.04 20.86 -6.38
C THR A 49 14.39 21.73 -7.45
N GLY A 50 14.29 23.05 -7.25
CA GLY A 50 13.52 23.95 -8.10
C GLY A 50 11.99 23.82 -7.95
N LEU A 51 11.51 22.98 -7.02
CA LEU A 51 10.09 22.87 -6.73
C LEU A 51 9.60 24.14 -6.01
N PRO A 52 8.57 24.85 -6.52
CA PRO A 52 8.09 26.05 -5.86
C PRO A 52 7.58 25.77 -4.44
N SER A 53 7.82 26.71 -3.53
CA SER A 53 7.36 26.60 -2.14
C SER A 53 5.84 26.41 -2.07
N GLY A 54 5.38 25.49 -1.22
CA GLY A 54 3.97 25.21 -0.99
C GLY A 54 3.31 24.28 -2.00
N VAL A 55 3.98 23.90 -3.10
CA VAL A 55 3.44 22.95 -4.10
C VAL A 55 3.27 21.55 -3.51
N LEU A 56 4.17 21.13 -2.61
CA LEU A 56 4.07 19.89 -1.85
C LEU A 56 3.94 20.20 -0.36
N GLN A 57 2.89 19.71 0.25
CA GLN A 57 2.66 19.84 1.69
C GLN A 57 2.36 18.49 2.31
N VAL A 58 2.90 18.24 3.50
CA VAL A 58 2.60 17.03 4.28
C VAL A 58 1.94 17.46 5.58
N ILE A 59 0.72 16.98 5.81
CA ILE A 59 -0.04 17.26 7.03
C ILE A 59 -0.30 15.99 7.82
N THR A 60 -0.15 16.04 9.12
CA THR A 60 -0.39 14.92 10.01
C THR A 60 -1.68 15.10 10.81
N GLY A 61 -2.27 14.00 11.22
CA GLY A 61 -3.47 14.00 12.05
C GLY A 61 -4.33 12.76 11.82
N SER A 62 -5.41 12.65 12.58
CA SER A 62 -6.31 11.50 12.48
C SER A 62 -7.07 11.46 11.15
N GLY A 63 -7.43 10.24 10.71
CA GLY A 63 -8.22 10.04 9.51
C GLY A 63 -9.59 10.69 9.59
N GLY A 64 -10.28 10.53 10.72
CA GLY A 64 -11.62 11.09 10.93
C GLY A 64 -11.70 12.60 11.07
N LEU A 65 -10.60 13.28 11.36
CA LEU A 65 -10.57 14.74 11.41
C LEU A 65 -9.99 15.34 10.13
N ILE A 66 -8.70 15.05 9.86
CA ILE A 66 -7.99 15.64 8.73
C ILE A 66 -8.38 14.98 7.40
N GLY A 67 -8.59 13.65 7.40
CA GLY A 67 -9.01 12.93 6.19
C GLY A 67 -10.38 13.36 5.70
N ASP A 68 -11.34 13.50 6.61
CA ASP A 68 -12.70 13.96 6.29
C ASP A 68 -12.71 15.43 5.83
N ALA A 69 -11.93 16.28 6.52
CA ALA A 69 -11.79 17.67 6.12
C ALA A 69 -11.23 17.80 4.68
N LEU A 70 -10.18 17.04 4.33
CA LEU A 70 -9.63 17.01 2.97
C LEU A 70 -10.63 16.47 1.95
N ALA A 71 -11.32 15.36 2.29
CA ALA A 71 -12.25 14.72 1.36
C ALA A 71 -13.46 15.61 0.99
N GLY A 72 -13.86 16.51 1.87
CA GLY A 72 -14.96 17.45 1.64
C GLY A 72 -14.53 18.87 1.28
N HIS A 73 -13.22 19.16 1.23
CA HIS A 73 -12.76 20.53 1.09
C HIS A 73 -12.99 21.11 -0.33
N PRO A 74 -13.54 22.33 -0.46
CA PRO A 74 -13.83 22.93 -1.77
C PRO A 74 -12.60 23.23 -2.64
N GLY A 75 -11.42 23.36 -2.04
CA GLY A 75 -10.16 23.56 -2.75
C GLY A 75 -9.41 22.28 -3.08
N VAL A 76 -10.05 21.09 -2.94
CA VAL A 76 -9.48 19.79 -3.36
C VAL A 76 -10.17 19.36 -4.65
N ASP A 77 -9.41 19.32 -5.74
CA ASP A 77 -9.89 19.00 -7.09
C ASP A 77 -9.81 17.51 -7.42
N GLY A 78 -9.05 16.72 -6.67
CA GLY A 78 -8.94 15.27 -6.84
C GLY A 78 -8.38 14.60 -5.60
N ILE A 79 -8.76 13.35 -5.36
CA ILE A 79 -8.35 12.58 -4.20
C ILE A 79 -7.78 11.24 -4.65
N VAL A 80 -6.60 10.90 -4.14
CA VAL A 80 -6.05 9.55 -4.22
C VAL A 80 -6.00 8.98 -2.80
N LEU A 81 -6.62 7.83 -2.59
CA LEU A 81 -6.59 7.10 -1.33
C LEU A 81 -6.07 5.69 -1.54
N THR A 82 -5.04 5.32 -0.80
CA THR A 82 -4.70 3.91 -0.57
C THR A 82 -5.03 3.57 0.88
N GLY A 83 -5.85 2.55 1.10
CA GLY A 83 -6.30 2.19 2.45
C GLY A 83 -7.30 1.04 2.53
N GLY A 84 -8.06 0.98 3.59
CA GLY A 84 -9.09 -0.03 3.80
C GLY A 84 -10.41 0.31 3.08
N VAL A 85 -11.18 -0.72 2.73
CA VAL A 85 -12.49 -0.57 2.06
C VAL A 85 -13.46 0.35 2.82
N PRO A 86 -13.60 0.28 4.16
CA PRO A 86 -14.46 1.21 4.89
C PRO A 86 -14.04 2.68 4.72
N THR A 87 -12.75 2.95 4.76
CA THR A 87 -12.20 4.30 4.54
C THR A 87 -12.46 4.77 3.10
N GLY A 88 -12.26 3.89 2.12
CA GLY A 88 -12.56 4.20 0.71
C GLY A 88 -14.01 4.59 0.50
N LYS A 89 -14.94 3.85 1.09
CA LYS A 89 -16.38 4.16 1.04
C LYS A 89 -16.70 5.52 1.68
N ALA A 90 -16.10 5.83 2.82
CA ALA A 90 -16.31 7.10 3.52
C ALA A 90 -15.78 8.30 2.68
N VAL A 91 -14.57 8.17 2.15
CA VAL A 91 -13.96 9.20 1.28
C VAL A 91 -14.80 9.41 0.01
N MET A 92 -15.22 8.33 -0.65
CA MET A 92 -16.05 8.40 -1.84
C MET A 92 -17.40 9.09 -1.56
N ALA A 93 -18.07 8.73 -0.46
CA ALA A 93 -19.32 9.36 -0.06
C ALA A 93 -19.15 10.88 0.17
N LYS A 94 -18.07 11.27 0.84
CA LYS A 94 -17.78 12.68 1.09
C LYS A 94 -17.42 13.46 -0.17
N ALA A 95 -16.60 12.89 -1.03
CA ALA A 95 -16.20 13.49 -2.30
C ALA A 95 -17.39 13.63 -3.27
N SER A 96 -18.37 12.72 -3.22
CA SER A 96 -19.56 12.74 -4.09
C SER A 96 -20.44 13.99 -3.89
N GLU A 97 -20.44 14.61 -2.71
CA GLU A 97 -21.16 15.86 -2.42
C GLU A 97 -20.75 17.00 -3.37
N ARG A 98 -19.53 16.90 -3.92
CA ARG A 98 -18.94 17.91 -4.81
C ARG A 98 -18.55 17.37 -6.19
N LEU A 99 -18.80 16.09 -6.44
CA LEU A 99 -18.36 15.38 -7.64
C LEU A 99 -16.82 15.39 -7.80
N THR A 100 -16.08 15.47 -6.68
CA THR A 100 -14.61 15.42 -6.71
C THR A 100 -14.15 14.02 -7.15
N PRO A 101 -13.31 13.90 -8.18
CA PRO A 101 -12.77 12.61 -8.63
C PRO A 101 -11.98 11.91 -7.54
N VAL A 102 -12.18 10.60 -7.39
CA VAL A 102 -11.49 9.77 -6.40
C VAL A 102 -10.86 8.55 -7.06
N THR A 103 -9.57 8.37 -6.82
CA THR A 103 -8.85 7.13 -7.14
C THR A 103 -8.69 6.33 -5.86
N LEU A 104 -9.17 5.10 -5.86
CA LEU A 104 -9.15 4.20 -4.71
C LEU A 104 -8.25 2.99 -4.96
N GLU A 105 -7.23 2.84 -4.14
CA GLU A 105 -6.40 1.65 -4.02
C GLU A 105 -6.71 0.97 -2.69
N LEU A 106 -7.38 -0.17 -2.74
CA LEU A 106 -7.95 -0.80 -1.56
C LEU A 106 -7.44 -2.22 -1.36
N GLY A 107 -7.64 -2.74 -0.17
CA GLY A 107 -7.31 -4.12 0.17
C GLY A 107 -8.17 -5.14 -0.57
N GLY A 108 -7.65 -6.33 -0.68
CA GLY A 108 -8.31 -7.44 -1.35
C GLY A 108 -7.96 -8.79 -0.74
N LYS A 109 -8.46 -9.84 -1.39
CA LYS A 109 -8.13 -11.24 -1.12
C LYS A 109 -7.78 -11.90 -2.46
N GLY A 110 -6.61 -11.52 -3.00
CA GLY A 110 -6.08 -12.07 -4.25
C GLY A 110 -5.90 -13.59 -4.21
N ALA A 111 -5.84 -14.23 -5.36
CA ALA A 111 -5.59 -15.64 -5.49
C ALA A 111 -4.30 -15.93 -6.24
N HIS A 112 -3.56 -16.94 -5.79
CA HIS A 112 -2.58 -17.66 -6.60
C HIS A 112 -3.31 -18.77 -7.35
N LEU A 113 -3.06 -18.91 -8.64
CA LEU A 113 -3.58 -19.99 -9.47
C LEU A 113 -2.42 -20.84 -9.93
N VAL A 114 -2.48 -22.15 -9.67
CA VAL A 114 -1.42 -23.10 -10.06
C VAL A 114 -2.02 -24.24 -10.86
N PHE A 115 -1.53 -24.39 -12.10
CA PHE A 115 -1.90 -25.43 -13.05
C PHE A 115 -0.84 -26.53 -13.14
N PRO A 116 -1.14 -27.70 -13.74
CA PRO A 116 -0.24 -28.85 -13.78
C PRO A 116 1.10 -28.61 -14.50
N ASP A 117 1.14 -27.68 -15.43
CA ASP A 117 2.34 -27.31 -16.20
C ASP A 117 3.27 -26.33 -15.48
N ALA A 118 2.93 -25.92 -14.26
CA ALA A 118 3.76 -25.01 -13.47
C ALA A 118 5.00 -25.72 -12.89
N ASP A 119 6.13 -24.99 -12.81
CA ASP A 119 7.24 -25.43 -11.97
C ASP A 119 6.88 -25.27 -10.49
N LEU A 120 6.61 -26.40 -9.81
CA LEU A 120 6.09 -26.41 -8.45
C LEU A 120 7.07 -25.81 -7.42
N ARG A 121 8.39 -25.92 -7.65
CA ARG A 121 9.39 -25.30 -6.79
C ARG A 121 9.30 -23.77 -6.85
N THR A 122 9.19 -23.22 -8.04
CA THR A 122 9.03 -21.77 -8.27
C THR A 122 7.67 -21.31 -7.76
N ALA A 123 6.60 -22.07 -8.02
CA ALA A 123 5.25 -21.78 -7.53
C ALA A 123 5.20 -21.72 -6.00
N ALA A 124 5.79 -22.68 -5.27
CA ALA A 124 5.85 -22.67 -3.82
C ALA A 124 6.57 -21.43 -3.26
N LYS A 125 7.70 -21.04 -3.85
CA LYS A 125 8.39 -19.79 -3.45
C LYS A 125 7.56 -18.56 -3.70
N ALA A 126 6.89 -18.47 -4.86
CA ALA A 126 6.03 -17.34 -5.21
C ALA A 126 4.82 -17.24 -4.28
N VAL A 127 4.20 -18.37 -3.94
CA VAL A 127 3.08 -18.43 -2.99
C VAL A 127 3.52 -17.96 -1.60
N CYS A 128 4.63 -18.49 -1.06
CA CYS A 128 5.15 -18.05 0.24
C CYS A 128 5.53 -16.58 0.25
N PHE A 129 6.24 -16.10 -0.77
CA PHE A 129 6.57 -14.68 -0.90
C PHE A 129 5.31 -13.81 -0.98
N GLY A 130 4.34 -14.19 -1.80
CA GLY A 130 3.13 -13.42 -2.04
C GLY A 130 2.20 -13.29 -0.84
N ILE A 131 2.33 -14.18 0.16
CA ILE A 131 1.53 -14.08 1.40
C ILE A 131 2.34 -13.68 2.62
N PHE A 132 3.61 -14.08 2.74
CA PHE A 132 4.38 -13.84 3.96
C PHE A 132 5.19 -12.55 3.95
N MET A 133 5.51 -12.00 2.78
CA MET A 133 6.15 -10.70 2.68
C MET A 133 5.35 -9.66 3.46
N ASN A 134 6.04 -8.82 4.23
CA ASN A 134 5.44 -7.80 5.11
C ASN A 134 4.37 -8.38 6.06
N ALA A 135 4.55 -9.64 6.51
CA ALA A 135 3.59 -10.39 7.33
C ALA A 135 2.17 -10.47 6.72
N GLY A 136 2.06 -10.54 5.39
CA GLY A 136 0.79 -10.57 4.67
C GLY A 136 0.02 -9.24 4.64
N GLN A 137 0.61 -8.17 5.14
CA GLN A 137 -0.03 -6.85 5.27
C GLN A 137 0.08 -6.03 3.97
N MET A 138 -0.38 -6.62 2.86
CA MET A 138 -0.33 -6.01 1.53
C MET A 138 -1.70 -6.12 0.85
N CYS A 139 -2.06 -5.09 0.06
CA CYS A 139 -3.32 -5.08 -0.69
C CYS A 139 -3.41 -6.21 -1.72
N TRP A 140 -2.28 -6.62 -2.29
CA TRP A 140 -2.16 -7.69 -3.28
C TRP A 140 -1.70 -9.04 -2.70
N ALA A 141 -1.67 -9.21 -1.36
CA ALA A 141 -1.30 -10.47 -0.75
C ALA A 141 -2.17 -11.63 -1.29
N GLY A 142 -1.54 -12.65 -1.81
CA GLY A 142 -2.18 -13.84 -2.35
C GLY A 142 -2.70 -14.75 -1.23
N SER A 143 -3.79 -14.34 -0.61
CA SER A 143 -4.34 -14.99 0.59
C SER A 143 -5.20 -16.22 0.30
N ARG A 144 -5.36 -16.56 -0.96
CA ARG A 144 -6.03 -17.79 -1.42
C ARG A 144 -5.14 -18.51 -2.43
N LEU A 145 -5.03 -19.82 -2.28
CA LEU A 145 -4.32 -20.68 -3.22
C LEU A 145 -5.33 -21.59 -3.89
N ILE A 146 -5.46 -21.50 -5.20
CA ILE A 146 -6.33 -22.34 -6.03
C ILE A 146 -5.43 -23.17 -6.90
N VAL A 147 -5.45 -24.49 -6.68
CA VAL A 147 -4.54 -25.45 -7.28
C VAL A 147 -5.33 -26.49 -8.05
N HIS A 148 -4.82 -26.89 -9.23
CA HIS A 148 -5.35 -28.03 -9.96
C HIS A 148 -5.13 -29.32 -9.14
N GLU A 149 -6.09 -30.23 -9.15
CA GLU A 149 -6.09 -31.45 -8.33
C GLU A 149 -4.86 -32.33 -8.57
N ASP A 150 -4.40 -32.43 -9.80
CA ASP A 150 -3.25 -33.28 -10.19
C ASP A 150 -1.92 -32.89 -9.51
N VAL A 151 -1.79 -31.64 -9.04
CA VAL A 151 -0.55 -31.11 -8.47
C VAL A 151 -0.74 -30.57 -7.05
N HIS A 152 -1.91 -30.79 -6.47
CA HIS A 152 -2.26 -30.27 -5.15
C HIS A 152 -1.31 -30.74 -4.05
N ASP A 153 -1.14 -32.04 -3.90
CA ASP A 153 -0.38 -32.60 -2.78
C ASP A 153 1.12 -32.29 -2.90
N ASP A 154 1.68 -32.41 -4.10
CA ASP A 154 3.07 -32.08 -4.39
C ASP A 154 3.38 -30.59 -4.13
N LEU A 155 2.45 -29.71 -4.51
CA LEU A 155 2.60 -28.28 -4.24
C LEU A 155 2.50 -27.96 -2.75
N VAL A 156 1.57 -28.60 -2.02
CA VAL A 156 1.43 -28.42 -0.57
C VAL A 156 2.71 -28.86 0.14
N GLU A 157 3.30 -30.01 -0.24
CA GLU A 157 4.58 -30.46 0.31
C GLU A 157 5.70 -29.44 0.04
N ALA A 158 5.81 -28.95 -1.18
CA ALA A 158 6.80 -27.93 -1.55
C ALA A 158 6.62 -26.63 -0.77
N ILE A 159 5.38 -26.18 -0.53
CA ILE A 159 5.07 -25.00 0.28
C ILE A 159 5.46 -25.22 1.74
N VAL A 160 5.15 -26.37 2.33
CA VAL A 160 5.53 -26.68 3.72
C VAL A 160 7.04 -26.65 3.89
N ALA A 161 7.79 -27.19 2.94
CA ALA A 161 9.25 -27.12 2.94
C ALA A 161 9.78 -25.68 2.79
N GLU A 162 9.09 -24.83 2.03
CA GLU A 162 9.47 -23.41 1.83
C GLU A 162 9.13 -22.55 3.08
N ILE A 163 8.02 -22.82 3.77
CA ILE A 163 7.61 -22.10 5.00
C ILE A 163 8.71 -22.13 6.06
N GLY A 164 9.43 -23.24 6.20
CA GLY A 164 10.54 -23.37 7.15
C GLY A 164 11.66 -22.33 6.98
N LYS A 165 11.71 -21.63 5.83
CA LYS A 165 12.66 -20.55 5.53
C LYS A 165 12.16 -19.15 5.89
N TRP A 166 10.98 -19.07 6.52
CA TRP A 166 10.34 -17.83 6.92
C TRP A 166 10.26 -17.74 8.46
N PRO A 167 11.37 -17.44 9.14
CA PRO A 167 11.38 -17.34 10.59
C PRO A 167 10.51 -16.17 11.06
N VAL A 168 9.65 -16.47 12.02
CA VAL A 168 8.73 -15.50 12.66
C VAL A 168 9.35 -15.01 13.96
N GLY A 169 9.29 -13.71 14.21
CA GLY A 169 9.84 -13.13 15.44
C GLY A 169 9.73 -11.62 15.51
N PRO A 170 10.36 -11.00 16.51
CA PRO A 170 10.39 -9.54 16.60
C PRO A 170 11.00 -8.91 15.34
N GLY A 171 10.30 -7.95 14.73
CA GLY A 171 10.64 -7.39 13.42
C GLY A 171 12.01 -6.70 13.30
N LEU A 172 12.68 -6.41 14.43
CA LEU A 172 14.05 -5.86 14.46
C LEU A 172 15.12 -6.92 14.78
N ALA A 173 14.74 -8.16 15.01
CA ALA A 173 15.68 -9.24 15.26
C ALA A 173 16.33 -9.71 13.94
N GLU A 174 17.63 -10.03 14.02
CA GLU A 174 18.38 -10.51 12.87
C GLU A 174 17.82 -11.83 12.34
N GLY A 175 17.71 -11.96 11.01
CA GLY A 175 17.23 -13.18 10.34
C GLY A 175 15.72 -13.39 10.37
N VAL A 176 14.95 -12.57 11.08
CA VAL A 176 13.48 -12.61 11.06
C VAL A 176 12.94 -12.13 9.71
N ARG A 177 11.92 -12.81 9.19
CA ARG A 177 11.28 -12.47 7.91
C ARG A 177 9.80 -12.12 8.04
N MET A 178 9.17 -12.54 9.15
CA MET A 178 7.74 -12.32 9.39
C MET A 178 7.46 -12.13 10.90
#